data_e573054e6aae1f250a07c7f731480b33
#
_entry.id   e573054e6aae1f250a07c7f731480b33
#
_cell.length_a   1.000
_cell.length_b   1.000
_cell.length_c   1.000
_cell.angle_alpha   90.00
_cell.angle_beta   90.00
_cell.angle_gamma   90.00
#
_symmetry.space_group_name_H-M   'P 1'
#
loop_
_entity.id
_entity.type
_entity.pdbx_description
1 polymer ?
#
loop_
_entity_poly.entity_id
_entity_poly.type
_entity_poly.pdbx_seq_one_letter_code
_entity_poly.pdbx_strand_id
1 'polypeptide(L)'
;MENNINNILLKLDKNRHFCFLKDNINYENKKDIAIFRGAVYQKYRKEFFDSYFGRTFCDIGDTSKQPSQWKKNFLNKKEQMKYKFIISLEGNDVASNLKWAMNSNSLVLAPKITCETWFMEGTLKPNYHFALIDNENLSAVIEYFKSRPKDALEIINNAHQYIKKFLDKK
;
A
#
# COMPACT_ATOMS: atom_id res chain seq x y z
N MET A 1 -18.94 1.13 -18.86
CA MET A 1 -17.62 1.53 -19.43
C MET A 1 -17.91 2.40 -20.62
N GLU A 2 -17.61 3.69 -20.55
CA GLU A 2 -17.65 4.54 -21.71
C GLU A 2 -16.55 4.12 -22.68
N ASN A 3 -16.90 3.92 -23.95
CA ASN A 3 -15.94 3.62 -25.01
C ASN A 3 -15.02 4.83 -25.26
N ASN A 4 -13.91 4.86 -24.58
CA ASN A 4 -12.91 5.92 -24.74
C ASN A 4 -12.00 5.59 -25.92
N ILE A 5 -12.43 5.99 -27.14
CA ILE A 5 -11.76 5.67 -28.42
C ILE A 5 -10.40 6.40 -28.57
N ASN A 6 -10.10 7.36 -27.72
CA ASN A 6 -8.90 8.20 -27.79
C ASN A 6 -7.87 7.91 -26.68
N ASN A 7 -7.86 6.70 -26.13
CA ASN A 7 -6.90 6.33 -25.10
C ASN A 7 -5.48 6.28 -25.67
N ILE A 8 -4.57 7.05 -25.08
CA ILE A 8 -3.14 7.01 -25.39
C ILE A 8 -2.45 6.19 -24.32
N LEU A 9 -1.83 5.08 -24.71
CA LEU A 9 -0.97 4.29 -23.82
C LEU A 9 0.41 4.96 -23.71
N LEU A 10 0.68 5.59 -22.57
CA LEU A 10 1.98 6.19 -22.31
C LEU A 10 3.00 5.13 -21.92
N LYS A 11 4.27 5.34 -22.28
CA LYS A 11 5.39 4.48 -21.88
C LYS A 11 5.55 4.53 -20.36
N LEU A 12 5.43 3.37 -19.70
CA LEU A 12 5.58 3.25 -18.26
C LEU A 12 7.06 3.36 -17.86
N ASP A 13 7.34 4.08 -16.77
CA ASP A 13 8.63 4.04 -16.09
C ASP A 13 8.80 2.68 -15.39
N LYS A 14 9.66 1.83 -15.97
CA LYS A 14 9.91 0.48 -15.45
C LYS A 14 10.44 0.49 -14.01
N ASN A 15 11.30 1.43 -13.67
CA ASN A 15 11.92 1.52 -12.34
C ASN A 15 10.88 1.85 -11.26
N ARG A 16 9.87 2.63 -11.62
CA ARG A 16 8.80 3.03 -10.71
C ARG A 16 7.70 1.98 -10.61
N HIS A 17 7.28 1.42 -11.74
CA HIS A 17 6.06 0.61 -11.81
C HIS A 17 6.29 -0.90 -11.76
N PHE A 18 7.49 -1.40 -12.14
CA PHE A 18 7.82 -2.83 -12.15
C PHE A 18 8.85 -3.19 -11.06
N CYS A 19 8.76 -2.57 -9.90
CA CYS A 19 9.69 -2.80 -8.83
C CYS A 19 9.13 -3.86 -7.86
N PHE A 20 9.39 -5.14 -8.17
CA PHE A 20 9.09 -6.27 -7.30
C PHE A 20 10.36 -6.68 -6.56
N LEU A 21 10.42 -6.38 -5.27
CA LEU A 21 11.57 -6.69 -4.42
C LEU A 21 11.32 -7.99 -3.66
N LYS A 22 12.37 -8.81 -3.54
CA LYS A 22 12.31 -9.97 -2.66
C LYS A 22 12.30 -9.51 -1.20
N ASP A 23 11.30 -9.96 -0.45
CA ASP A 23 11.19 -9.77 0.99
C ASP A 23 11.58 -11.06 1.70
N ASN A 24 12.66 -11.02 2.49
CA ASN A 24 13.18 -12.17 3.22
C ASN A 24 12.74 -12.20 4.68
N ILE A 25 11.91 -11.26 5.13
CA ILE A 25 11.43 -11.16 6.51
C ILE A 25 10.04 -11.77 6.57
N ASN A 26 9.87 -12.81 7.38
CA ASN A 26 8.55 -13.40 7.63
C ASN A 26 7.65 -12.40 8.35
N TYR A 27 6.35 -12.48 8.10
CA TYR A 27 5.34 -11.58 8.69
C TYR A 27 5.45 -11.47 10.20
N GLU A 28 5.64 -12.59 10.90
CA GLU A 28 5.72 -12.66 12.35
C GLU A 28 6.91 -11.87 12.92
N ASN A 29 8.00 -11.77 12.17
CA ASN A 29 9.24 -11.12 12.59
C ASN A 29 9.30 -9.62 12.25
N LYS A 30 8.20 -9.08 11.69
CA LYS A 30 8.09 -7.67 11.35
C LYS A 30 7.56 -6.85 12.54
N LYS A 31 7.79 -5.52 12.47
CA LYS A 31 7.29 -4.58 13.49
C LYS A 31 5.75 -4.53 13.49
N ASP A 32 5.12 -4.63 14.65
CA ASP A 32 3.67 -4.67 14.87
C ASP A 32 2.95 -3.33 14.67
N ILE A 33 3.42 -2.49 13.77
CA ILE A 33 2.82 -1.19 13.45
C ILE A 33 2.69 -1.01 11.94
N ALA A 34 1.84 -0.08 11.54
CA ALA A 34 1.66 0.27 10.13
C ALA A 34 2.65 1.35 9.69
N ILE A 35 3.08 1.30 8.41
CA ILE A 35 4.01 2.25 7.82
C ILE A 35 3.41 2.93 6.59
N PHE A 36 3.64 4.25 6.46
CA PHE A 36 3.47 4.99 5.22
C PHE A 36 4.56 6.04 5.04
N ARG A 37 5.13 6.12 3.85
CA ARG A 37 6.00 7.21 3.40
C ARG A 37 5.59 7.66 2.00
N GLY A 38 5.23 8.92 1.85
CA GLY A 38 4.82 9.49 0.57
C GLY A 38 4.48 10.96 0.68
N ALA A 39 4.24 11.63 -0.44
CA ALA A 39 3.81 13.03 -0.46
C ALA A 39 2.35 13.18 -0.02
N VAL A 40 2.06 14.21 0.79
CA VAL A 40 0.72 14.48 1.35
C VAL A 40 0.19 15.78 0.75
N TYR A 41 -0.29 15.71 -0.49
CA TYR A 41 -0.84 16.88 -1.20
C TYR A 41 -2.38 16.83 -1.29
N GLN A 42 -2.94 15.63 -1.50
CA GLN A 42 -4.37 15.42 -1.73
C GLN A 42 -5.17 15.60 -0.43
N LYS A 43 -6.40 16.11 -0.55
CA LYS A 43 -7.28 16.39 0.58
C LYS A 43 -7.46 15.16 1.47
N TYR A 44 -7.84 14.02 0.88
CA TYR A 44 -8.08 12.79 1.64
C TYR A 44 -6.81 12.24 2.34
N ARG A 45 -5.60 12.44 1.76
CA ARG A 45 -4.35 12.12 2.47
C ARG A 45 -4.12 13.01 3.67
N LYS A 46 -4.46 14.30 3.56
CA LYS A 46 -4.38 15.24 4.68
C LYS A 46 -5.33 14.82 5.79
N GLU A 47 -6.58 14.52 5.47
CA GLU A 47 -7.58 14.03 6.42
C GLU A 47 -7.13 12.74 7.12
N PHE A 48 -6.55 11.79 6.36
CA PHE A 48 -5.97 10.58 6.92
C PHE A 48 -4.81 10.89 7.88
N PHE A 49 -3.94 11.81 7.52
CA PHE A 49 -2.82 12.22 8.35
C PHE A 49 -3.25 13.00 9.60
N ASP A 50 -4.27 13.84 9.50
CA ASP A 50 -4.85 14.52 10.66
C ASP A 50 -5.42 13.53 11.68
N SER A 51 -6.00 12.43 11.23
CA SER A 51 -6.56 11.38 12.09
C SER A 51 -5.47 10.52 12.76
N TYR A 52 -4.36 10.24 12.05
CA TYR A 52 -3.47 9.15 12.45
C TYR A 52 -2.01 9.55 12.71
N PHE A 53 -1.58 10.76 12.35
CA PHE A 53 -0.20 11.18 12.59
C PHE A 53 0.12 11.23 14.10
N GLY A 54 1.26 10.66 14.47
CA GLY A 54 1.69 10.59 15.89
C GLY A 54 1.04 9.49 16.72
N ARG A 55 0.15 8.66 16.13
CA ARG A 55 -0.41 7.50 16.85
C ARG A 55 0.63 6.38 16.96
N THR A 56 0.60 5.65 18.08
CA THR A 56 1.59 4.61 18.40
C THR A 56 1.51 3.37 17.52
N PHE A 57 0.33 3.08 16.96
CA PHE A 57 0.08 1.92 16.10
C PHE A 57 0.48 2.14 14.63
N CYS A 58 0.91 3.35 14.25
CA CYS A 58 1.38 3.64 12.90
C CYS A 58 2.52 4.64 12.87
N ASP A 59 3.42 4.47 11.89
CA ASP A 59 4.51 5.38 11.57
C ASP A 59 4.28 5.96 10.17
N ILE A 60 3.42 6.97 10.08
CA ILE A 60 3.13 7.66 8.83
C ILE A 60 3.92 8.96 8.71
N GLY A 61 4.38 9.30 7.51
CA GLY A 61 5.21 10.49 7.30
C GLY A 61 5.13 11.04 5.88
N ASP A 62 5.04 12.38 5.81
CA ASP A 62 5.18 13.14 4.57
C ASP A 62 6.64 13.27 4.18
N THR A 63 6.99 12.78 3.01
CA THR A 63 8.35 12.85 2.42
C THR A 63 8.43 13.81 1.23
N SER A 64 7.41 14.65 1.01
CA SER A 64 7.44 15.69 -0.02
C SER A 64 8.54 16.71 0.23
N LYS A 65 8.89 17.52 -0.76
CA LYS A 65 9.86 18.61 -0.59
C LYS A 65 9.28 19.84 0.13
N GLN A 66 7.96 19.96 0.16
CA GLN A 66 7.30 21.12 0.77
C GLN A 66 7.23 20.99 2.30
N PRO A 67 7.29 22.10 3.05
CA PRO A 67 7.07 22.08 4.50
C PRO A 67 5.70 21.48 4.86
N SER A 68 5.67 20.68 5.92
CA SER A 68 4.44 20.06 6.40
C SER A 68 4.62 19.66 7.86
N GLN A 69 3.56 19.76 8.65
CA GLN A 69 3.54 19.31 10.05
C GLN A 69 3.74 17.78 10.20
N TRP A 70 3.55 17.03 9.12
CA TRP A 70 3.65 15.56 9.09
C TRP A 70 5.01 15.07 8.58
N LYS A 71 6.02 15.92 8.51
CA LYS A 71 7.35 15.57 7.99
C LYS A 71 7.98 14.43 8.74
N LYS A 72 8.50 13.45 7.98
CA LYS A 72 9.40 12.40 8.46
C LYS A 72 10.47 12.09 7.41
N ASN A 73 11.54 11.46 7.87
CA ASN A 73 12.60 11.01 7.00
C ASN A 73 12.08 9.98 5.98
N PHE A 74 12.67 10.03 4.79
CA PHE A 74 12.43 9.02 3.76
C PHE A 74 12.88 7.65 4.27
N LEU A 75 12.07 6.64 3.97
CA LEU A 75 12.42 5.22 4.14
C LEU A 75 12.33 4.54 2.78
N ASN A 76 13.37 3.81 2.41
CA ASN A 76 13.34 3.01 1.19
C ASN A 76 12.38 1.81 1.34
N LYS A 77 12.10 1.11 0.23
CA LYS A 77 11.13 0.01 0.21
C LYS A 77 11.51 -1.12 1.16
N LYS A 78 12.82 -1.48 1.25
CA LYS A 78 13.30 -2.53 2.16
C LYS A 78 13.14 -2.15 3.64
N GLU A 79 13.29 -0.88 3.96
CA GLU A 79 13.04 -0.37 5.31
C GLU A 79 11.55 -0.43 5.66
N GLN A 80 10.68 -0.08 4.71
CA GLN A 80 9.23 -0.18 4.90
C GLN A 80 8.75 -1.65 5.01
N MET A 81 9.40 -2.59 4.33
CA MET A 81 9.11 -4.02 4.44
C MET A 81 9.42 -4.63 5.82
N LYS A 82 10.10 -3.91 6.72
CA LYS A 82 10.29 -4.33 8.12
C LYS A 82 9.03 -4.21 8.98
N TYR A 83 7.94 -3.68 8.45
CA TYR A 83 6.68 -3.45 9.15
C TYR A 83 5.63 -4.46 8.72
N LYS A 84 4.79 -4.93 9.67
CA LYS A 84 3.72 -5.90 9.38
C LYS A 84 2.68 -5.35 8.43
N PHE A 85 2.39 -4.05 8.54
CA PHE A 85 1.33 -3.40 7.79
C PHE A 85 1.91 -2.28 6.93
N ILE A 86 1.62 -2.31 5.63
CA ILE A 86 2.01 -1.25 4.70
C ILE A 86 0.75 -0.55 4.21
N ILE A 87 0.61 0.73 4.56
CA ILE A 87 -0.51 1.55 4.10
C ILE A 87 -0.27 1.96 2.65
N SER A 88 -1.29 1.81 1.82
CA SER A 88 -1.27 2.17 0.40
C SER A 88 -2.41 3.14 0.11
N LEU A 89 -2.05 4.42 -0.07
CA LEU A 89 -2.99 5.50 -0.39
C LEU A 89 -2.78 5.95 -1.83
N GLU A 90 -3.86 6.07 -2.59
CA GLU A 90 -3.80 6.66 -3.92
C GLU A 90 -3.27 8.10 -3.87
N GLY A 91 -2.72 8.59 -4.95
CA GLY A 91 -2.24 9.95 -5.12
C GLY A 91 -3.17 10.74 -6.05
N ASN A 92 -2.59 11.41 -7.05
CA ASN A 92 -3.36 11.92 -8.19
C ASN A 92 -3.78 10.79 -9.14
N ASP A 93 -3.25 9.60 -8.89
CA ASP A 93 -3.40 8.36 -9.64
C ASP A 93 -3.21 7.19 -8.66
N VAL A 94 -3.06 5.97 -9.15
CA VAL A 94 -2.83 4.77 -8.33
C VAL A 94 -1.72 4.94 -7.30
N ALA A 95 -1.85 4.22 -6.20
CA ALA A 95 -0.81 4.18 -5.18
C ALA A 95 0.45 3.49 -5.74
N SER A 96 1.53 4.25 -5.95
CA SER A 96 2.78 3.73 -6.53
C SER A 96 3.45 2.63 -5.68
N ASN A 97 3.11 2.55 -4.40
CA ASN A 97 3.63 1.52 -3.50
C ASN A 97 2.82 0.21 -3.51
N LEU A 98 1.59 0.21 -4.02
CA LEU A 98 0.69 -0.95 -3.95
C LEU A 98 1.36 -2.23 -4.48
N LYS A 99 1.97 -2.15 -5.66
CA LYS A 99 2.54 -3.31 -6.37
C LYS A 99 3.67 -4.00 -5.60
N TRP A 100 4.64 -3.22 -5.12
CA TRP A 100 5.74 -3.80 -4.33
C TRP A 100 5.30 -4.18 -2.90
N ALA A 101 4.33 -3.47 -2.33
CA ALA A 101 3.78 -3.81 -1.03
C ALA A 101 3.02 -5.14 -1.07
N MET A 102 2.20 -5.38 -2.09
CA MET A 102 1.52 -6.66 -2.31
C MET A 102 2.48 -7.82 -2.61
N ASN A 103 3.69 -7.55 -3.09
CA ASN A 103 4.74 -8.56 -3.31
C ASN A 103 5.58 -8.82 -2.06
N SER A 104 5.41 -8.05 -1.00
CA SER A 104 6.10 -8.23 0.28
C SER A 104 5.35 -9.21 1.19
N ASN A 105 6.03 -9.65 2.25
CA ASN A 105 5.40 -10.43 3.32
C ASN A 105 4.71 -9.52 4.36
N SER A 106 4.24 -8.34 3.97
CA SER A 106 3.49 -7.41 4.81
C SER A 106 2.04 -7.35 4.35
N LEU A 107 1.10 -7.20 5.28
CA LEU A 107 -0.29 -6.99 4.93
C LEU A 107 -0.48 -5.56 4.41
N VAL A 108 -1.01 -5.43 3.21
CA VAL A 108 -1.38 -4.14 2.65
C VAL A 108 -2.68 -3.65 3.25
N LEU A 109 -2.68 -2.42 3.76
CA LEU A 109 -3.86 -1.71 4.20
C LEU A 109 -4.18 -0.62 3.18
N ALA A 110 -5.34 -0.65 2.56
CA ALA A 110 -5.73 0.34 1.57
C ALA A 110 -7.21 0.72 1.69
N PRO A 111 -7.59 1.97 1.43
CA PRO A 111 -8.98 2.32 1.20
C PRO A 111 -9.47 1.69 -0.11
N LYS A 112 -10.77 1.89 -0.40
CA LYS A 112 -11.32 1.48 -1.70
C LYS A 112 -10.49 2.07 -2.83
N ILE A 113 -9.95 1.20 -3.68
CA ILE A 113 -9.15 1.58 -4.84
C ILE A 113 -10.09 2.12 -5.93
N THR A 114 -9.74 3.26 -6.51
CA THR A 114 -10.56 3.98 -7.50
C THR A 114 -9.87 4.15 -8.85
N CYS A 115 -8.54 4.12 -8.87
CA CYS A 115 -7.74 4.27 -10.09
C CYS A 115 -7.26 2.90 -10.60
N GLU A 116 -7.09 2.76 -11.90
CA GLU A 116 -6.66 1.52 -12.54
C GLU A 116 -5.51 1.77 -13.54
N THR A 117 -4.56 0.83 -13.56
CA THR A 117 -3.43 0.80 -14.50
C THR A 117 -3.29 -0.57 -15.14
N TRP A 118 -2.15 -0.83 -15.81
CA TRP A 118 -1.77 -2.14 -16.32
C TRP A 118 -1.80 -3.26 -15.26
N PHE A 119 -1.79 -2.92 -13.99
CA PHE A 119 -1.86 -3.86 -12.87
C PHE A 119 -3.29 -4.33 -12.60
N MET A 120 -4.30 -3.78 -13.28
CA MET A 120 -5.71 -4.15 -13.21
C MET A 120 -6.25 -4.06 -11.76
N GLU A 121 -5.98 -2.94 -11.10
CA GLU A 121 -6.33 -2.70 -9.69
C GLU A 121 -7.84 -2.87 -9.44
N GLY A 122 -8.69 -2.63 -10.43
CA GLY A 122 -10.15 -2.85 -10.36
C GLY A 122 -10.56 -4.30 -10.15
N THR A 123 -9.65 -5.27 -10.36
CA THR A 123 -9.90 -6.70 -10.09
C THR A 123 -9.50 -7.12 -8.67
N LEU A 124 -8.85 -6.25 -7.91
CA LEU A 124 -8.48 -6.50 -6.53
C LEU A 124 -9.72 -6.48 -5.62
N LYS A 125 -9.83 -7.47 -4.77
CA LYS A 125 -10.95 -7.63 -3.84
C LYS A 125 -10.51 -7.22 -2.44
N PRO A 126 -11.22 -6.26 -1.80
CA PRO A 126 -11.01 -5.92 -0.39
C PRO A 126 -11.15 -7.16 0.51
N ASN A 127 -10.35 -7.22 1.56
CA ASN A 127 -10.28 -8.30 2.55
C ASN A 127 -9.98 -9.69 1.94
N TYR A 128 -9.50 -9.70 0.69
CA TYR A 128 -9.00 -10.90 0.01
C TYR A 128 -7.58 -10.67 -0.56
N HIS A 129 -7.31 -9.50 -1.19
CA HIS A 129 -5.98 -9.15 -1.71
C HIS A 129 -5.28 -8.08 -0.86
N PHE A 130 -6.03 -7.33 -0.07
CA PHE A 130 -5.57 -6.30 0.87
C PHE A 130 -6.64 -6.10 1.94
N ALA A 131 -6.26 -5.60 3.11
CA ALA A 131 -7.22 -5.24 4.15
C ALA A 131 -7.81 -3.85 3.89
N LEU A 132 -9.14 -3.76 3.91
CA LEU A 132 -9.85 -2.50 3.68
C LEU A 132 -9.76 -1.60 4.91
N ILE A 133 -9.35 -0.36 4.69
CA ILE A 133 -9.34 0.69 5.71
C ILE A 133 -10.12 1.93 5.24
N ASP A 134 -10.48 2.76 6.19
CA ASP A 134 -11.01 4.10 5.99
C ASP A 134 -10.37 5.09 6.99
N ASN A 135 -10.90 6.31 7.06
CA ASN A 135 -10.38 7.35 7.95
C ASN A 135 -10.73 7.14 9.44
N GLU A 136 -11.46 6.07 9.80
CA GLU A 136 -11.95 5.85 11.17
C GLU A 136 -11.50 4.50 11.74
N ASN A 137 -11.24 3.48 10.89
CA ASN A 137 -11.08 2.10 11.33
C ASN A 137 -9.64 1.58 11.40
N LEU A 138 -8.61 2.36 11.05
CA LEU A 138 -7.23 1.89 10.94
C LEU A 138 -6.74 1.15 12.19
N SER A 139 -7.00 1.69 13.38
CA SER A 139 -6.60 1.07 14.65
C SER A 139 -7.26 -0.29 14.84
N ALA A 140 -8.58 -0.36 14.61
CA ALA A 140 -9.35 -1.58 14.77
C ALA A 140 -8.89 -2.68 13.80
N VAL A 141 -8.61 -2.31 12.54
CA VAL A 141 -8.09 -3.24 11.52
C VAL A 141 -6.71 -3.77 11.91
N ILE A 142 -5.80 -2.92 12.39
CA ILE A 142 -4.48 -3.35 12.85
C ILE A 142 -4.60 -4.32 14.03
N GLU A 143 -5.38 -4.01 15.06
CA GLU A 143 -5.58 -4.88 16.22
C GLU A 143 -6.25 -6.21 15.85
N TYR A 144 -7.21 -6.18 14.92
CA TYR A 144 -7.81 -7.39 14.38
C TYR A 144 -6.76 -8.35 13.79
N PHE A 145 -5.91 -7.86 12.89
CA PHE A 145 -4.90 -8.71 12.23
C PHE A 145 -3.71 -9.05 13.14
N LYS A 146 -3.41 -8.25 14.15
CA LYS A 146 -2.43 -8.63 15.19
C LYS A 146 -2.91 -9.81 16.00
N SER A 147 -4.21 -9.84 16.34
CA SER A 147 -4.82 -10.95 17.09
C SER A 147 -5.09 -12.19 16.22
N ARG A 148 -5.12 -12.03 14.89
CA ARG A 148 -5.41 -13.09 13.91
C ARG A 148 -4.36 -13.15 12.80
N PRO A 149 -3.12 -13.53 13.09
CA PRO A 149 -2.03 -13.53 12.11
C PRO A 149 -2.30 -14.49 10.94
N LYS A 150 -3.07 -15.54 11.13
CA LYS A 150 -3.45 -16.48 10.05
C LYS A 150 -4.28 -15.79 8.97
N ASP A 151 -5.23 -14.93 9.36
CA ASP A 151 -6.07 -14.18 8.41
C ASP A 151 -5.21 -13.19 7.60
N ALA A 152 -4.24 -12.54 8.26
CA ALA A 152 -3.28 -11.67 7.58
C ALA A 152 -2.44 -12.44 6.54
N LEU A 153 -1.93 -13.63 6.92
CA LEU A 153 -1.12 -14.48 6.04
C LEU A 153 -1.94 -15.00 4.84
N GLU A 154 -3.22 -15.29 5.03
CA GLU A 154 -4.11 -15.67 3.93
C GLU A 154 -4.24 -14.55 2.91
N ILE A 155 -4.49 -13.31 3.34
CA ILE A 155 -4.58 -12.15 2.44
C ILE A 155 -3.23 -11.89 1.74
N ILE A 156 -2.11 -11.99 2.45
CA ILE A 156 -0.77 -11.86 1.88
C ILE A 156 -0.55 -12.94 0.80
N ASN A 157 -0.93 -14.19 1.06
CA ASN A 157 -0.81 -15.25 0.08
C ASN A 157 -1.67 -15.00 -1.17
N ASN A 158 -2.90 -14.54 -1.00
CA ASN A 158 -3.78 -14.16 -2.11
C ASN A 158 -3.19 -13.02 -2.94
N ALA A 159 -2.59 -12.01 -2.27
CA ALA A 159 -1.86 -10.94 -2.95
C ALA A 159 -0.67 -11.48 -3.76
N HIS A 160 0.12 -12.40 -3.20
CA HIS A 160 1.23 -13.05 -3.91
C HIS A 160 0.74 -13.86 -5.13
N GLN A 161 -0.38 -14.60 -5.02
CA GLN A 161 -0.95 -15.32 -6.18
C GLN A 161 -1.39 -14.34 -7.27
N TYR A 162 -1.94 -13.18 -6.90
CA TYR A 162 -2.28 -12.14 -7.84
C TYR A 162 -1.03 -11.59 -8.56
N ILE A 163 0.02 -11.27 -7.81
CA ILE A 163 1.29 -10.74 -8.31
C ILE A 163 1.97 -11.69 -9.31
N LYS A 164 1.91 -13.01 -9.09
CA LYS A 164 2.52 -14.00 -9.99
C LYS A 164 2.10 -13.82 -11.45
N LYS A 165 0.87 -13.37 -11.71
CA LYS A 165 0.39 -13.09 -13.08
C LYS A 165 1.22 -12.05 -13.83
N PHE A 166 1.94 -11.19 -13.11
CA PHE A 166 2.74 -10.10 -13.66
C PHE A 166 4.25 -10.34 -13.59
N LEU A 167 4.67 -11.42 -12.93
CA LEU A 167 6.08 -11.79 -12.79
C LEU A 167 6.53 -12.77 -13.88
N ASP A 168 5.61 -13.57 -14.42
CA ASP A 168 5.93 -14.52 -15.47
C ASP A 168 6.35 -13.79 -16.74
N LYS A 169 7.65 -13.89 -17.06
CA LYS A 169 8.18 -13.54 -18.36
C LYS A 169 7.77 -14.65 -19.34
N LYS A 170 6.71 -14.42 -20.11
CA LYS A 170 6.53 -15.17 -21.35
C LYS A 170 7.45 -14.64 -22.42
#